data_55f52830017ec6b44f31e1ea2ca23c4a
#
_entry.id   55f52830017ec6b44f31e1ea2ca23c4a
#
_cell.length_a   1.000
_cell.length_b   1.000
_cell.length_c   1.000
_cell.angle_alpha   90.00
_cell.angle_beta   90.00
_cell.angle_gamma   90.00
#
_symmetry.space_group_name_H-M   'P 1'
#
loop_
_entity.id
_entity.type
_entity.pdbx_description
1 polymer ?
#
loop_
_entity_poly.entity_id
_entity_poly.type
_entity_poly.pdbx_seq_one_letter_code
_entity_poly.pdbx_strand_id
1 'polypeptide(L)'
;ACGTDYGVHSLTWISRFTDMTRQAAAYRERRVLLAGDAAHVHSPIGGQGLSTGVQDAVNLGWKLAQVVKRTSPESLLDTYHAERHPVGARVLQNTMAQVALHRADERTAAMRDIVAELLRIDEARKQIAGMMSGLDIHYDLGPGHPLLGRRMPDLDLVTANGQMRVFTLLHDARPVLINLGEPGGFDITPWEDRVQSIDAKYEGTWELPAIGPVTAPTAVLIRPDGYVAWVGELTQPGLVNAVTTWFGPPTTK
;
A
#
# COMPACT_ATOMS: atom_id res chain seq x y z
N ALA A 1 -23.51 -8.57 -28.12
CA ALA A 1 -23.79 -8.36 -26.71
C ALA A 1 -24.86 -7.29 -26.51
N CYS A 2 -24.75 -6.12 -27.16
CA CYS A 2 -25.71 -5.01 -26.96
C CYS A 2 -26.87 -5.01 -27.97
N GLY A 3 -26.86 -5.88 -28.97
CA GLY A 3 -27.92 -5.97 -30.02
C GLY A 3 -27.97 -4.77 -30.97
N THR A 4 -27.04 -3.82 -30.82
CA THR A 4 -26.92 -2.63 -31.65
C THR A 4 -25.45 -2.17 -31.71
N ASP A 5 -25.10 -1.46 -32.78
CA ASP A 5 -23.79 -0.80 -32.93
C ASP A 5 -23.79 0.65 -32.39
N TYR A 6 -24.97 1.13 -31.96
CA TYR A 6 -25.19 2.52 -31.49
C TYR A 6 -24.74 3.59 -32.50
N GLY A 7 -24.60 3.26 -33.79
CA GLY A 7 -24.10 4.16 -34.82
C GLY A 7 -22.59 4.43 -34.72
N VAL A 8 -21.84 3.58 -34.06
CA VAL A 8 -20.39 3.72 -33.96
C VAL A 8 -19.74 3.56 -35.32
N HIS A 9 -18.94 4.57 -35.74
CA HIS A 9 -18.20 4.61 -36.99
C HIS A 9 -16.86 5.30 -36.80
N SER A 10 -15.94 5.12 -37.71
CA SER A 10 -14.62 5.80 -37.70
C SER A 10 -13.83 5.58 -36.41
N LEU A 11 -13.66 4.32 -35.98
CA LEU A 11 -12.91 3.96 -34.79
C LEU A 11 -11.46 4.46 -34.89
N THR A 12 -11.03 5.24 -33.93
CA THR A 12 -9.62 5.66 -33.80
C THR A 12 -8.76 4.61 -33.11
N TRP A 13 -9.37 3.79 -32.26
CA TRP A 13 -8.69 2.73 -31.55
C TRP A 13 -9.68 1.64 -31.13
N ILE A 14 -9.25 0.39 -31.16
CA ILE A 14 -9.98 -0.76 -30.66
C ILE A 14 -9.01 -1.73 -29.99
N SER A 15 -9.39 -2.31 -28.87
CA SER A 15 -8.63 -3.32 -28.17
C SER A 15 -9.51 -4.52 -27.82
N ARG A 16 -8.87 -5.68 -27.78
CA ARG A 16 -9.50 -6.90 -27.28
C ARG A 16 -8.79 -7.32 -26.01
N PHE A 17 -9.55 -7.64 -24.98
CA PHE A 17 -9.05 -8.24 -23.75
C PHE A 17 -9.79 -9.56 -23.48
N THR A 18 -9.22 -10.38 -22.63
CA THR A 18 -9.78 -11.65 -22.19
C THR A 18 -10.03 -11.61 -20.69
N ASP A 19 -10.72 -12.63 -20.17
CA ASP A 19 -10.91 -12.87 -18.74
C ASP A 19 -9.75 -13.67 -18.13
N MET A 20 -8.58 -13.68 -18.80
CA MET A 20 -7.40 -14.37 -18.32
C MET A 20 -7.05 -13.89 -16.90
N THR A 21 -6.86 -14.84 -15.99
CA THR A 21 -6.45 -14.59 -14.63
C THR A 21 -5.24 -15.46 -14.32
N ARG A 22 -4.08 -14.84 -14.11
CA ARG A 22 -2.81 -15.51 -13.83
C ARG A 22 -1.98 -14.69 -12.86
N GLN A 23 -1.24 -15.38 -12.02
CA GLN A 23 -0.25 -14.78 -11.13
C GLN A 23 1.06 -15.56 -11.23
N ALA A 24 2.18 -14.86 -11.31
CA ALA A 24 3.49 -15.47 -11.22
C ALA A 24 3.70 -16.09 -9.84
N ALA A 25 4.27 -17.28 -9.78
CA ALA A 25 4.54 -17.98 -8.52
C ALA A 25 5.54 -17.20 -7.63
N ALA A 26 6.45 -16.45 -8.25
CA ALA A 26 7.39 -15.57 -7.56
C ALA A 26 7.50 -14.24 -8.32
N TYR A 27 7.56 -13.12 -7.59
CA TYR A 27 7.78 -11.78 -8.18
C TYR A 27 9.27 -11.45 -8.30
N ARG A 28 10.12 -12.27 -7.69
CA ARG A 28 11.57 -12.18 -7.78
C ARG A 28 12.19 -13.56 -8.04
N GLU A 29 13.06 -13.62 -9.03
CA GLU A 29 13.96 -14.75 -9.25
C GLU A 29 15.35 -14.18 -9.53
N ARG A 30 16.26 -14.27 -8.55
CA ARG A 30 17.61 -13.70 -8.62
C ARG A 30 17.57 -12.19 -8.95
N ARG A 31 17.96 -11.80 -10.18
CA ARG A 31 17.97 -10.40 -10.66
C ARG A 31 16.77 -10.05 -11.55
N VAL A 32 15.87 -10.98 -11.77
CA VAL A 32 14.62 -10.74 -12.51
C VAL A 32 13.53 -10.38 -11.49
N LEU A 33 12.84 -9.28 -11.74
CA LEU A 33 11.76 -8.75 -10.94
C LEU A 33 10.55 -8.53 -11.85
N LEU A 34 9.37 -8.96 -11.42
CA LEU A 34 8.11 -8.82 -12.14
C LEU A 34 7.23 -7.82 -11.40
N ALA A 35 6.54 -6.95 -12.13
CA ALA A 35 5.60 -5.98 -11.57
C ALA A 35 4.41 -5.77 -12.52
N GLY A 36 3.25 -5.35 -11.97
CA GLY A 36 2.04 -5.11 -12.73
C GLY A 36 1.58 -6.36 -13.51
N ASP A 37 1.12 -6.17 -14.74
CA ASP A 37 0.58 -7.24 -15.58
C ASP A 37 1.56 -8.39 -15.85
N ALA A 38 2.87 -8.14 -15.76
CA ALA A 38 3.89 -9.19 -15.86
C ALA A 38 3.89 -10.11 -14.63
N ALA A 39 3.47 -9.61 -13.47
CA ALA A 39 3.39 -10.36 -12.21
C ALA A 39 1.99 -10.94 -11.97
N HIS A 40 0.95 -10.21 -12.35
CA HIS A 40 -0.45 -10.59 -12.15
C HIS A 40 -1.33 -9.94 -13.21
N VAL A 41 -1.95 -10.75 -14.02
CA VAL A 41 -2.87 -10.31 -15.07
C VAL A 41 -4.29 -10.78 -14.76
N HIS A 42 -5.26 -9.91 -14.99
CA HIS A 42 -6.68 -10.20 -14.76
C HIS A 42 -7.59 -9.39 -15.69
N SER A 43 -8.86 -9.76 -15.74
CA SER A 43 -9.87 -8.97 -16.45
C SER A 43 -9.89 -7.51 -15.93
N PRO A 44 -10.10 -6.50 -16.79
CA PRO A 44 -10.15 -5.09 -16.38
C PRO A 44 -11.38 -4.71 -15.54
N ILE A 45 -12.23 -5.68 -15.21
CA ILE A 45 -13.41 -5.48 -14.35
C ILE A 45 -12.96 -4.98 -12.97
N GLY A 46 -13.61 -3.92 -12.49
CA GLY A 46 -13.26 -3.28 -11.21
C GLY A 46 -12.13 -2.27 -11.28
N GLY A 47 -11.41 -2.15 -12.41
CA GLY A 47 -10.44 -1.07 -12.66
C GLY A 47 -9.18 -1.07 -11.79
N GLN A 48 -8.87 -2.16 -11.09
CA GLN A 48 -7.78 -2.21 -10.10
C GLN A 48 -6.38 -2.43 -10.70
N GLY A 49 -6.26 -2.91 -11.96
CA GLY A 49 -4.98 -3.35 -12.54
C GLY A 49 -3.90 -2.27 -12.53
N LEU A 50 -4.20 -1.08 -13.09
CA LEU A 50 -3.25 0.03 -13.13
C LEU A 50 -2.79 0.45 -11.73
N SER A 51 -3.73 0.63 -10.80
CA SER A 51 -3.42 1.05 -9.44
C SER A 51 -2.56 0.02 -8.70
N THR A 52 -2.82 -1.28 -8.90
CA THR A 52 -2.03 -2.36 -8.31
C THR A 52 -0.61 -2.38 -8.88
N GLY A 53 -0.46 -2.23 -10.21
CA GLY A 53 0.84 -2.15 -10.85
C GLY A 53 1.66 -0.92 -10.44
N VAL A 54 1.02 0.24 -10.28
CA VAL A 54 1.67 1.45 -9.74
C VAL A 54 2.16 1.20 -8.31
N GLN A 55 1.35 0.57 -7.46
CA GLN A 55 1.77 0.23 -6.10
C GLN A 55 2.94 -0.76 -6.09
N ASP A 56 2.98 -1.73 -7.01
CA ASP A 56 4.13 -2.63 -7.17
C ASP A 56 5.38 -1.85 -7.51
N ALA A 57 5.31 -0.95 -8.50
CA ALA A 57 6.44 -0.13 -8.94
C ALA A 57 6.94 0.79 -7.81
N VAL A 58 6.05 1.41 -7.05
CA VAL A 58 6.41 2.27 -5.92
C VAL A 58 7.05 1.44 -4.79
N ASN A 59 6.48 0.28 -4.45
CA ASN A 59 7.02 -0.62 -3.42
C ASN A 59 8.42 -1.14 -3.79
N LEU A 60 8.61 -1.51 -5.06
CA LEU A 60 9.87 -2.05 -5.56
C LEU A 60 10.94 -0.96 -5.76
N GLY A 61 10.54 0.20 -6.28
CA GLY A 61 11.46 1.22 -6.78
C GLY A 61 12.44 1.74 -5.72
N TRP A 62 11.96 2.10 -4.54
CA TRP A 62 12.83 2.58 -3.46
C TRP A 62 13.73 1.47 -2.89
N LYS A 63 13.25 0.23 -2.81
CA LYS A 63 14.03 -0.93 -2.36
C LYS A 63 15.16 -1.22 -3.35
N LEU A 64 14.84 -1.23 -4.64
CA LEU A 64 15.81 -1.42 -5.70
C LEU A 64 16.87 -0.32 -5.72
N ALA A 65 16.46 0.94 -5.54
CA ALA A 65 17.38 2.07 -5.46
C ALA A 65 18.41 1.91 -4.33
N GLN A 66 17.99 1.46 -3.16
CA GLN A 66 18.89 1.23 -2.02
C GLN A 66 19.88 0.09 -2.28
N VAL A 67 19.40 -1.01 -2.87
CA VAL A 67 20.27 -2.16 -3.20
C VAL A 67 21.28 -1.78 -4.27
N VAL A 68 20.88 -1.06 -5.32
CA VAL A 68 21.80 -0.59 -6.38
C VAL A 68 22.83 0.38 -5.82
N LYS A 69 22.43 1.28 -4.91
CA LYS A 69 23.33 2.20 -4.20
C LYS A 69 24.16 1.53 -3.10
N ARG A 70 23.93 0.24 -2.83
CA ARG A 70 24.59 -0.53 -1.76
C ARG A 70 24.39 0.04 -0.35
N THR A 71 23.31 0.77 -0.12
CA THR A 71 22.93 1.28 1.19
C THR A 71 22.14 0.25 2.01
N SER A 72 21.55 -0.75 1.34
CA SER A 72 20.84 -1.87 1.96
C SER A 72 21.23 -3.19 1.33
N PRO A 73 21.09 -4.32 2.05
CA PRO A 73 21.40 -5.64 1.54
C PRO A 73 20.40 -6.07 0.47
N GLU A 74 20.82 -7.01 -0.38
CA GLU A 74 19.98 -7.54 -1.48
C GLU A 74 18.70 -8.23 -0.97
N SER A 75 18.72 -8.77 0.26
CA SER A 75 17.57 -9.37 0.92
C SER A 75 16.38 -8.39 1.11
N LEU A 76 16.61 -7.07 1.06
CA LEU A 76 15.52 -6.10 1.07
C LEU A 76 14.54 -6.33 -0.10
N LEU A 77 15.01 -6.82 -1.24
CA LEU A 77 14.17 -7.12 -2.40
C LEU A 77 13.26 -8.33 -2.19
N ASP A 78 13.56 -9.23 -1.25
CA ASP A 78 12.70 -10.38 -0.94
C ASP A 78 11.39 -9.92 -0.30
N THR A 79 11.41 -8.79 0.41
CA THR A 79 10.20 -8.19 0.99
C THR A 79 9.20 -7.72 -0.07
N TYR A 80 9.64 -7.45 -1.30
CA TYR A 80 8.75 -7.10 -2.40
C TYR A 80 7.76 -8.22 -2.72
N HIS A 81 8.25 -9.44 -2.90
CA HIS A 81 7.38 -10.60 -3.10
C HIS A 81 6.47 -10.85 -1.90
N ALA A 82 7.03 -10.85 -0.68
CA ALA A 82 6.28 -11.10 0.54
C ALA A 82 5.11 -10.11 0.75
N GLU A 83 5.31 -8.85 0.39
CA GLU A 83 4.31 -7.80 0.54
C GLU A 83 3.31 -7.75 -0.63
N ARG A 84 3.78 -7.90 -1.88
CA ARG A 84 2.94 -7.64 -3.07
C ARG A 84 2.25 -8.86 -3.65
N HIS A 85 2.83 -10.06 -3.50
CA HIS A 85 2.20 -11.28 -3.99
C HIS A 85 0.83 -11.57 -3.34
N PRO A 86 0.65 -11.46 -2.00
CA PRO A 86 -0.66 -11.63 -1.39
C PRO A 86 -1.69 -10.58 -1.83
N VAL A 87 -1.26 -9.35 -2.08
CA VAL A 87 -2.14 -8.28 -2.60
C VAL A 87 -2.61 -8.63 -4.01
N GLY A 88 -1.70 -9.05 -4.90
CA GLY A 88 -2.04 -9.52 -6.24
C GLY A 88 -3.04 -10.69 -6.20
N ALA A 89 -2.78 -11.71 -5.36
CA ALA A 89 -3.68 -12.85 -5.21
C ALA A 89 -5.11 -12.42 -4.84
N ARG A 90 -5.24 -11.47 -3.89
CA ARG A 90 -6.53 -10.94 -3.45
C ARG A 90 -7.25 -10.16 -4.56
N VAL A 91 -6.52 -9.35 -5.33
CA VAL A 91 -7.08 -8.63 -6.48
C VAL A 91 -7.61 -9.61 -7.53
N LEU A 92 -6.85 -10.68 -7.84
CA LEU A 92 -7.29 -11.71 -8.77
C LEU A 92 -8.55 -12.42 -8.28
N GLN A 93 -8.61 -12.79 -7.01
CA GLN A 93 -9.78 -13.42 -6.40
C GLN A 93 -11.02 -12.52 -6.50
N ASN A 94 -10.87 -11.23 -6.16
CA ASN A 94 -11.95 -10.26 -6.26
C ASN A 94 -12.45 -10.09 -7.70
N THR A 95 -11.53 -9.98 -8.66
CA THR A 95 -11.87 -9.85 -10.07
C THR A 95 -12.60 -11.09 -10.61
N MET A 96 -12.15 -12.29 -10.23
CA MET A 96 -12.85 -13.54 -10.60
C MET A 96 -14.28 -13.57 -10.04
N ALA A 97 -14.48 -13.14 -8.79
CA ALA A 97 -15.82 -13.06 -8.20
C ALA A 97 -16.71 -12.07 -8.95
N GLN A 98 -16.18 -10.89 -9.30
CA GLN A 98 -16.92 -9.90 -10.09
C GLN A 98 -17.27 -10.45 -11.49
N VAL A 99 -16.34 -11.12 -12.18
CA VAL A 99 -16.61 -11.77 -13.48
C VAL A 99 -17.75 -12.79 -13.35
N ALA A 100 -17.74 -13.61 -12.29
CA ALA A 100 -18.80 -14.58 -12.04
C ALA A 100 -20.16 -13.91 -11.86
N LEU A 101 -20.22 -12.78 -11.17
CA LEU A 101 -21.47 -12.01 -10.96
C LEU A 101 -21.97 -11.29 -12.23
N HIS A 102 -21.16 -11.17 -13.28
CA HIS A 102 -21.60 -10.55 -14.56
C HIS A 102 -22.36 -11.51 -15.49
N ARG A 103 -22.46 -12.79 -15.15
CA ARG A 103 -23.22 -13.75 -15.98
C ARG A 103 -24.70 -13.37 -16.03
N ALA A 104 -25.31 -13.55 -17.23
CA ALA A 104 -26.67 -13.16 -17.48
C ALA A 104 -27.67 -14.37 -17.32
N ASP A 105 -27.49 -15.16 -16.24
CA ASP A 105 -28.40 -16.26 -15.91
C ASP A 105 -29.17 -15.97 -14.60
N GLU A 106 -30.32 -16.63 -14.43
CA GLU A 106 -31.20 -16.42 -13.27
C GLU A 106 -30.55 -16.73 -11.93
N ARG A 107 -29.65 -17.74 -11.86
CA ARG A 107 -28.95 -18.09 -10.62
C ARG A 107 -27.98 -17.00 -10.22
N THR A 108 -27.27 -16.44 -11.19
CA THR A 108 -26.37 -15.31 -10.95
C THR A 108 -27.14 -14.04 -10.58
N ALA A 109 -28.34 -13.82 -11.17
CA ALA A 109 -29.20 -12.72 -10.76
C ALA A 109 -29.63 -12.84 -9.30
N ALA A 110 -30.11 -14.00 -8.86
CA ALA A 110 -30.46 -14.26 -7.47
C ALA A 110 -29.25 -14.06 -6.52
N MET A 111 -28.05 -14.50 -6.93
CA MET A 111 -26.83 -14.27 -6.14
C MET A 111 -26.49 -12.78 -6.02
N ARG A 112 -26.61 -12.00 -7.10
CA ARG A 112 -26.40 -10.54 -7.06
C ARG A 112 -27.34 -9.85 -6.09
N ASP A 113 -28.62 -10.25 -6.05
CA ASP A 113 -29.60 -9.67 -5.14
C ASP A 113 -29.21 -9.92 -3.68
N ILE A 114 -28.80 -11.15 -3.34
CA ILE A 114 -28.31 -11.49 -1.99
C ILE A 114 -27.03 -10.68 -1.65
N VAL A 115 -26.07 -10.59 -2.56
CA VAL A 115 -24.84 -9.80 -2.35
C VAL A 115 -25.18 -8.31 -2.17
N ALA A 116 -26.13 -7.78 -2.95
CA ALA A 116 -26.57 -6.40 -2.82
C ALA A 116 -27.23 -6.13 -1.45
N GLU A 117 -27.97 -7.09 -0.90
CA GLU A 117 -28.52 -6.98 0.47
C GLU A 117 -27.42 -7.00 1.52
N LEU A 118 -26.43 -7.90 1.40
CA LEU A 118 -25.28 -7.94 2.30
C LEU A 118 -24.49 -6.62 2.29
N LEU A 119 -24.36 -5.98 1.13
CA LEU A 119 -23.66 -4.68 1.00
C LEU A 119 -24.47 -3.49 1.55
N ARG A 120 -25.70 -3.69 2.02
CA ARG A 120 -26.41 -2.68 2.84
C ARG A 120 -25.91 -2.63 4.29
N ILE A 121 -25.25 -3.69 4.73
CA ILE A 121 -24.58 -3.74 6.04
C ILE A 121 -23.31 -2.89 5.94
N ASP A 122 -23.17 -1.90 6.82
CA ASP A 122 -22.08 -0.91 6.76
C ASP A 122 -20.68 -1.55 6.84
N GLU A 123 -20.51 -2.53 7.71
CA GLU A 123 -19.24 -3.25 7.88
C GLU A 123 -18.85 -4.02 6.60
N ALA A 124 -19.79 -4.73 6.00
CA ALA A 124 -19.55 -5.47 4.76
C ALA A 124 -19.19 -4.51 3.61
N ARG A 125 -19.92 -3.40 3.50
CA ARG A 125 -19.66 -2.36 2.50
C ARG A 125 -18.29 -1.72 2.69
N LYS A 126 -17.90 -1.35 3.93
CA LYS A 126 -16.58 -0.78 4.26
C LYS A 126 -15.46 -1.75 3.91
N GLN A 127 -15.62 -3.03 4.22
CA GLN A 127 -14.63 -4.06 3.92
C GLN A 127 -14.41 -4.20 2.40
N ILE A 128 -15.49 -4.29 1.61
CA ILE A 128 -15.39 -4.37 0.15
C ILE A 128 -14.81 -3.07 -0.44
N ALA A 129 -15.24 -1.90 0.05
CA ALA A 129 -14.71 -0.62 -0.39
C ALA A 129 -13.20 -0.48 -0.08
N GLY A 130 -12.77 -0.90 1.12
CA GLY A 130 -11.36 -0.94 1.50
C GLY A 130 -10.54 -1.82 0.56
N MET A 131 -11.05 -3.02 0.26
CA MET A 131 -10.42 -3.96 -0.66
C MET A 131 -10.32 -3.41 -2.09
N MET A 132 -11.38 -2.79 -2.59
CA MET A 132 -11.41 -2.22 -3.96
C MET A 132 -10.52 -0.99 -4.11
N SER A 133 -10.45 -0.14 -3.09
CA SER A 133 -9.59 1.05 -3.07
C SER A 133 -8.13 0.74 -2.72
N GLY A 134 -7.85 -0.43 -2.15
CA GLY A 134 -6.53 -0.80 -1.61
C GLY A 134 -6.18 -0.09 -0.31
N LEU A 135 -7.13 0.59 0.33
CA LEU A 135 -6.90 1.27 1.62
C LEU A 135 -6.84 0.30 2.80
N ASP A 136 -7.27 -0.93 2.61
CA ASP A 136 -7.20 -2.00 3.60
C ASP A 136 -5.89 -2.81 3.51
N ILE A 137 -5.01 -2.53 2.55
CA ILE A 137 -3.74 -3.26 2.40
C ILE A 137 -2.94 -3.15 3.68
N HIS A 138 -2.54 -4.31 4.19
CA HIS A 138 -1.75 -4.47 5.39
C HIS A 138 -0.63 -5.47 5.13
N TYR A 139 0.61 -5.03 5.25
CA TYR A 139 1.79 -5.89 5.18
C TYR A 139 2.06 -6.48 6.56
N ASP A 140 2.27 -7.78 6.63
CA ASP A 140 2.60 -8.45 7.89
C ASP A 140 4.05 -8.11 8.29
N LEU A 141 4.18 -7.15 9.18
CA LEU A 141 5.46 -6.73 9.77
C LEU A 141 5.60 -7.20 11.22
N GLY A 142 4.78 -8.16 11.64
CA GLY A 142 4.73 -8.69 13.00
C GLY A 142 3.67 -8.03 13.88
N PRO A 143 3.60 -8.46 15.16
CA PRO A 143 2.64 -7.90 16.11
C PRO A 143 3.00 -6.46 16.51
N GLY A 144 1.99 -5.65 16.79
CA GLY A 144 2.19 -4.27 17.22
C GLY A 144 0.95 -3.39 17.05
N HIS A 145 1.19 -2.10 16.96
CA HIS A 145 0.14 -1.09 16.77
C HIS A 145 -0.64 -1.34 15.46
N PRO A 146 -1.97 -1.12 15.42
CA PRO A 146 -2.78 -1.36 14.20
C PRO A 146 -2.32 -0.59 12.95
N LEU A 147 -1.58 0.49 13.09
CA LEU A 147 -1.00 1.26 11.98
C LEU A 147 0.21 0.57 11.33
N LEU A 148 0.92 -0.31 12.05
CA LEU A 148 2.11 -1.00 11.54
C LEU A 148 1.77 -1.80 10.28
N GLY A 149 2.58 -1.66 9.23
CA GLY A 149 2.36 -2.32 7.95
C GLY A 149 1.22 -1.76 7.10
N ARG A 150 0.55 -0.68 7.54
CA ARG A 150 -0.52 -0.01 6.80
C ARG A 150 -0.04 1.31 6.19
N ARG A 151 -0.79 1.79 5.23
CA ARG A 151 -0.55 3.11 4.65
C ARG A 151 -0.82 4.19 5.70
N MET A 152 0.13 5.10 5.85
CA MET A 152 -0.02 6.27 6.71
C MET A 152 -1.18 7.15 6.19
N PRO A 153 -2.13 7.57 7.04
CA PRO A 153 -3.13 8.56 6.64
C PRO A 153 -2.48 9.92 6.38
N ASP A 154 -3.10 10.72 5.51
CA ASP A 154 -2.63 12.06 5.19
C ASP A 154 -3.15 13.06 6.23
N LEU A 155 -2.42 13.22 7.31
CA LEU A 155 -2.77 14.08 8.43
C LEU A 155 -2.23 15.50 8.25
N ASP A 156 -2.96 16.49 8.78
CA ASP A 156 -2.51 17.87 8.89
C ASP A 156 -1.67 18.02 10.16
N LEU A 157 -0.37 18.11 10.01
CA LEU A 157 0.59 18.23 11.11
C LEU A 157 0.91 19.68 11.39
N VAL A 158 1.17 20.00 12.66
CA VAL A 158 1.71 21.29 13.10
C VAL A 158 3.18 21.10 13.51
N THR A 159 4.09 21.79 12.81
CA THR A 159 5.54 21.76 13.07
C THR A 159 6.04 23.15 13.49
N ALA A 160 7.28 23.25 13.90
CA ALA A 160 7.92 24.55 14.17
C ALA A 160 7.93 25.49 12.95
N ASN A 161 7.86 24.91 11.73
CA ASN A 161 7.85 25.68 10.47
C ASN A 161 6.42 25.94 9.93
N GLY A 162 5.39 25.63 10.70
CA GLY A 162 3.99 25.80 10.32
C GLY A 162 3.27 24.49 10.03
N GLN A 163 2.10 24.59 9.40
CA GLN A 163 1.27 23.45 9.03
C GLN A 163 1.82 22.74 7.79
N MET A 164 1.76 21.41 7.79
CA MET A 164 2.10 20.58 6.63
C MET A 164 1.33 19.26 6.64
N ARG A 165 1.13 18.69 5.46
CA ARG A 165 0.48 17.38 5.32
C ARG A 165 1.52 16.27 5.27
N VAL A 166 1.19 15.12 5.84
CA VAL A 166 2.07 13.95 5.83
C VAL A 166 2.49 13.58 4.41
N PHE A 167 1.58 13.57 3.45
CA PHE A 167 1.91 13.17 2.08
C PHE A 167 2.87 14.14 1.39
N THR A 168 2.91 15.41 1.79
CA THR A 168 3.91 16.37 1.29
C THR A 168 5.34 15.95 1.66
N LEU A 169 5.51 15.33 2.83
CA LEU A 169 6.82 14.82 3.29
C LEU A 169 7.35 13.65 2.45
N LEU A 170 6.48 12.98 1.71
CA LEU A 170 6.81 11.81 0.89
C LEU A 170 7.14 12.16 -0.57
N HIS A 171 7.03 13.44 -0.98
CA HIS A 171 7.25 13.85 -2.37
C HIS A 171 8.69 13.57 -2.84
N ASP A 172 9.67 13.65 -1.95
CA ASP A 172 11.07 13.36 -2.27
C ASP A 172 11.41 11.87 -2.24
N ALA A 173 10.41 11.00 -2.06
CA ALA A 173 10.57 9.56 -1.92
C ALA A 173 11.60 9.16 -0.84
N ARG A 174 11.71 9.96 0.23
CA ARG A 174 12.54 9.69 1.40
C ARG A 174 11.69 9.10 2.54
N PRO A 175 12.25 8.18 3.33
CA PRO A 175 11.60 7.75 4.55
C PRO A 175 11.54 8.90 5.57
N VAL A 176 10.47 8.91 6.37
CA VAL A 176 10.23 9.97 7.36
C VAL A 176 9.97 9.36 8.73
N LEU A 177 10.70 9.80 9.73
CA LEU A 177 10.37 9.61 11.14
C LEU A 177 9.59 10.84 11.61
N ILE A 178 8.33 10.67 11.97
CA ILE A 178 7.51 11.71 12.60
C ILE A 178 7.51 11.45 14.09
N ASN A 179 8.09 12.36 14.87
CA ASN A 179 8.00 12.38 16.31
C ASN A 179 6.81 13.24 16.73
N LEU A 180 5.86 12.66 17.45
CA LEU A 180 4.64 13.29 17.94
C LEU A 180 4.68 13.48 19.47
N GLY A 181 5.76 13.04 20.10
CA GLY A 181 6.03 13.22 21.52
C GLY A 181 6.88 14.45 21.81
N GLU A 182 7.76 14.33 22.81
CA GLU A 182 8.69 15.41 23.15
C GLU A 182 9.69 15.64 22.00
N PRO A 183 9.92 16.89 21.59
CA PRO A 183 10.86 17.23 20.53
C PRO A 183 12.27 16.66 20.83
N GLY A 184 12.91 16.11 19.80
CA GLY A 184 14.23 15.51 19.91
C GLY A 184 14.27 14.18 20.68
N GLY A 185 13.12 13.55 20.94
CA GLY A 185 13.02 12.29 21.69
C GLY A 185 13.65 11.08 21.01
N PHE A 186 14.00 11.17 19.72
CA PHE A 186 14.59 10.08 18.94
C PHE A 186 15.87 10.50 18.25
N ASP A 187 16.96 9.78 18.49
CA ASP A 187 18.25 9.99 17.82
C ASP A 187 18.39 9.03 16.62
N ILE A 188 18.31 9.60 15.42
CA ILE A 188 18.57 8.91 14.15
C ILE A 188 19.73 9.55 13.39
N THR A 189 20.59 10.30 14.06
CA THR A 189 21.79 10.95 13.47
C THR A 189 22.60 10.03 12.55
N PRO A 190 22.82 8.73 12.88
CA PRO A 190 23.54 7.81 11.99
C PRO A 190 22.85 7.52 10.65
N TRP A 191 21.59 7.94 10.46
CA TRP A 191 20.80 7.78 9.23
C TRP A 191 20.27 9.11 8.69
N GLU A 192 20.72 10.26 9.18
CA GLU A 192 20.24 11.60 8.78
C GLU A 192 20.38 11.88 7.27
N ASP A 193 21.36 11.24 6.63
CA ASP A 193 21.57 11.27 5.17
C ASP A 193 20.43 10.61 4.38
N ARG A 194 19.70 9.67 4.99
CA ARG A 194 18.69 8.81 4.35
C ARG A 194 17.29 9.01 4.89
N VAL A 195 17.12 9.20 6.20
CA VAL A 195 15.84 9.32 6.89
C VAL A 195 15.62 10.76 7.33
N GLN A 196 14.50 11.34 6.94
CA GLN A 196 14.08 12.66 7.41
C GLN A 196 13.44 12.52 8.79
N SER A 197 13.84 13.34 9.77
CA SER A 197 13.20 13.41 11.09
C SER A 197 12.45 14.72 11.26
N ILE A 198 11.22 14.65 11.77
CA ILE A 198 10.34 15.80 11.97
C ILE A 198 9.65 15.70 13.32
N ASP A 199 9.79 16.74 14.13
CA ASP A 199 8.95 16.94 15.31
C ASP A 199 7.67 17.65 14.91
N ALA A 200 6.53 17.06 15.28
CA ALA A 200 5.21 17.57 14.90
C ALA A 200 4.17 17.31 16.01
N LYS A 201 3.04 18.02 15.92
CA LYS A 201 1.84 17.76 16.71
C LYS A 201 0.68 17.42 15.79
N TYR A 202 -0.18 16.54 16.26
CA TYR A 202 -1.46 16.24 15.64
C TYR A 202 -2.53 16.14 16.71
N GLU A 203 -3.53 17.01 16.63
CA GLU A 203 -4.62 17.11 17.62
C GLU A 203 -5.91 16.43 17.16
N GLY A 204 -5.91 15.86 15.96
CA GLY A 204 -7.06 15.18 15.39
C GLY A 204 -7.23 13.73 15.89
N THR A 205 -8.32 13.10 15.47
CA THR A 205 -8.57 11.69 15.72
C THR A 205 -7.73 10.82 14.80
N TRP A 206 -7.06 9.81 15.37
CA TRP A 206 -6.37 8.78 14.59
C TRP A 206 -7.40 7.77 14.08
N GLU A 207 -7.83 7.97 12.85
CA GLU A 207 -8.79 7.10 12.18
C GLU A 207 -8.15 6.52 10.92
N LEU A 208 -8.08 5.19 10.87
CA LEU A 208 -7.53 4.48 9.72
C LEU A 208 -8.66 4.04 8.78
N PRO A 209 -8.48 4.22 7.46
CA PRO A 209 -9.42 3.64 6.50
C PRO A 209 -9.59 2.13 6.76
N ALA A 210 -10.81 1.64 6.63
CA ALA A 210 -11.21 0.25 6.79
C ALA A 210 -11.21 -0.31 8.22
N ILE A 211 -10.45 0.23 9.18
CA ILE A 211 -10.43 -0.30 10.56
C ILE A 211 -10.95 0.68 11.61
N GLY A 212 -11.08 1.98 11.26
CA GLY A 212 -11.62 3.00 12.16
C GLY A 212 -10.60 3.58 13.14
N PRO A 213 -11.06 4.07 14.31
CA PRO A 213 -10.23 4.74 15.29
C PRO A 213 -9.16 3.82 15.89
N VAL A 214 -7.97 4.37 16.09
CA VAL A 214 -6.84 3.70 16.74
C VAL A 214 -6.22 4.61 17.79
N THR A 215 -5.42 4.05 18.69
CA THR A 215 -4.66 4.82 19.68
C THR A 215 -3.67 5.76 18.97
N ALA A 216 -3.50 6.98 19.46
CA ALA A 216 -2.51 7.90 18.94
C ALA A 216 -1.08 7.38 19.23
N PRO A 217 -0.22 7.19 18.22
CA PRO A 217 1.17 6.83 18.44
C PRO A 217 1.99 8.05 18.92
N THR A 218 3.11 7.81 19.60
CA THR A 218 4.07 8.86 19.96
C THR A 218 5.08 9.12 18.86
N ALA A 219 5.30 8.16 17.96
CA ALA A 219 6.13 8.33 16.77
C ALA A 219 5.79 7.30 15.71
N VAL A 220 6.05 7.62 14.44
CA VAL A 220 5.89 6.70 13.31
C VAL A 220 7.07 6.83 12.35
N LEU A 221 7.59 5.69 11.89
CA LEU A 221 8.56 5.61 10.80
C LEU A 221 7.83 5.20 9.53
N ILE A 222 7.86 6.07 8.53
CA ILE A 222 7.16 5.89 7.26
C ILE A 222 8.18 5.60 6.17
N ARG A 223 7.92 4.57 5.36
CA ARG A 223 8.73 4.20 4.20
C ARG A 223 8.43 5.13 3.01
N PRO A 224 9.31 5.19 1.99
CA PRO A 224 9.10 6.00 0.80
C PRO A 224 7.80 5.67 0.03
N ASP A 225 7.28 4.46 0.18
CA ASP A 225 6.01 4.01 -0.41
C ASP A 225 4.77 4.38 0.43
N GLY A 226 4.96 5.13 1.52
CA GLY A 226 3.90 5.60 2.41
C GLY A 226 3.40 4.58 3.42
N TYR A 227 4.03 3.40 3.52
CA TYR A 227 3.66 2.40 4.52
C TYR A 227 4.46 2.58 5.81
N VAL A 228 3.81 2.35 6.93
CA VAL A 228 4.41 2.49 8.26
C VAL A 228 5.26 1.26 8.58
N ALA A 229 6.54 1.48 8.82
CA ALA A 229 7.53 0.45 9.10
C ALA A 229 7.76 0.22 10.60
N TRP A 230 7.43 1.22 11.43
CA TRP A 230 7.53 1.14 12.88
C TRP A 230 6.62 2.18 13.53
N VAL A 231 6.13 1.85 14.72
CA VAL A 231 5.29 2.71 15.55
C VAL A 231 5.87 2.74 16.95
N GLY A 232 6.19 3.95 17.45
CA GLY A 232 6.64 4.20 18.81
C GLY A 232 5.46 4.35 19.76
N GLU A 233 5.60 3.68 20.91
CA GLU A 233 4.75 3.93 22.05
C GLU A 233 5.55 4.68 23.09
N LEU A 234 6.00 4.91 23.92
CA LEU A 234 6.70 5.72 24.90
C LEU A 234 8.23 5.55 24.93
N THR A 235 8.79 4.54 24.28
CA THR A 235 10.21 4.22 24.35
C THR A 235 10.79 3.89 22.98
N GLN A 236 12.10 4.06 22.82
CA GLN A 236 12.86 3.81 21.58
C GLN A 236 13.11 2.33 21.19
N PRO A 237 12.66 1.28 21.92
CA PRO A 237 12.95 -0.09 21.53
C PRO A 237 12.39 -0.41 20.15
N GLY A 238 13.25 -0.93 19.29
CA GLY A 238 12.88 -1.35 17.93
C GLY A 238 13.07 -0.30 16.84
N LEU A 239 13.17 1.02 17.12
CA LEU A 239 13.41 2.03 16.08
C LEU A 239 14.72 1.76 15.34
N VAL A 240 15.83 1.56 16.05
CA VAL A 240 17.14 1.27 15.43
C VAL A 240 17.08 0.00 14.58
N ASN A 241 16.41 -1.03 15.06
CA ASN A 241 16.21 -2.26 14.28
C ASN A 241 15.37 -2.00 13.02
N ALA A 242 14.27 -1.24 13.13
CA ALA A 242 13.43 -0.90 12.01
C ALA A 242 14.17 -0.05 10.96
N VAL A 243 14.88 0.99 11.40
CA VAL A 243 15.69 1.84 10.51
C VAL A 243 16.77 1.01 9.81
N THR A 244 17.48 0.14 10.54
CA THR A 244 18.51 -0.73 9.97
C THR A 244 17.90 -1.73 8.97
N THR A 245 16.79 -2.36 9.31
CA THR A 245 16.12 -3.34 8.46
C THR A 245 15.68 -2.73 7.12
N TRP A 246 15.06 -1.56 7.18
CA TRP A 246 14.45 -0.94 6.00
C TRP A 246 15.40 -0.01 5.23
N PHE A 247 16.39 0.58 5.89
CA PHE A 247 17.22 1.61 5.28
C PHE A 247 18.73 1.33 5.40
N GLY A 248 19.07 0.11 5.85
CA GLY A 248 20.44 -0.37 5.95
C GLY A 248 21.17 0.07 7.22
N PRO A 249 22.41 -0.39 7.40
CA PRO A 249 23.21 -0.09 8.60
C PRO A 249 23.52 1.40 8.73
N PRO A 250 23.84 1.88 9.94
CA PRO A 250 24.24 3.27 10.17
C PRO A 250 25.45 3.66 9.31
N THR A 251 25.49 4.93 8.91
CA THR A 251 26.67 5.49 8.25
C THR A 251 27.77 5.67 9.29
N THR A 252 28.87 4.95 9.16
CA THR A 252 30.09 5.20 9.96
C THR A 252 30.76 6.46 9.40
N LYS A 253 30.77 7.51 10.20
CA LYS A 253 31.59 8.72 9.95
C LYS A 253 33.05 8.43 10.17
#